data_36edee1f1dd8786b7de10a8b2dc23c63
#
_entry.id   36edee1f1dd8786b7de10a8b2dc23c63
#
_cell.length_a   1.000
_cell.length_b   1.000
_cell.length_c   1.000
_cell.angle_alpha   90.00
_cell.angle_beta   90.00
_cell.angle_gamma   90.00
#
_symmetry.space_group_name_H-M   'P 1'
#
loop_
_entity.id
_entity.type
_entity.pdbx_description
1 polymer ?
#
loop_
_entity_poly.entity_id
_entity_poly.type
_entity_poly.pdbx_seq_one_letter_code
_entity_poly.pdbx_strand_id
1 'polypeptide(L)'
;QTTPSKSIIVERRIMLQYLARRLFLLLPVMLGVILVTFLIVRLIPGDPGVTMLGERATPAKCEAFLERYGLNDNLVVQFGRYIQNLFRGDFGDSIRFTRPVTTLIAERLPLTMELTLLAMIFSTTVGVLLGIVSALKRGTFIDTITMVIANIGVSMPVFWLGLLLAYFFALTLKGTPFALPPSGRFSAGLSPIDLADYWGLQDLSGFQAFIVELM
;
A
#
# COMPACT_ATOMS: atom_id res chain seq x y z
N GLN A 1 -24.91 3.87 41.45
CA GLN A 1 -24.40 2.76 40.62
C GLN A 1 -25.52 2.30 39.70
N THR A 2 -25.55 2.81 38.48
CA THR A 2 -26.54 2.39 37.47
C THR A 2 -26.09 1.08 36.85
N THR A 3 -26.78 0.01 37.22
CA THR A 3 -26.63 -1.32 36.57
C THR A 3 -26.92 -1.17 35.07
N PRO A 4 -26.03 -1.62 34.20
CA PRO A 4 -26.28 -1.54 32.75
C PRO A 4 -27.55 -2.33 32.42
N SER A 5 -28.46 -1.71 31.68
CA SER A 5 -29.74 -2.30 31.27
C SER A 5 -29.47 -3.64 30.56
N LYS A 6 -30.26 -4.68 30.83
CA LYS A 6 -30.14 -6.02 30.20
C LYS A 6 -30.07 -5.94 28.67
N SER A 7 -30.67 -4.94 28.04
CA SER A 7 -30.61 -4.69 26.59
C SER A 7 -29.18 -4.40 26.08
N ILE A 8 -28.41 -3.59 26.79
CA ILE A 8 -27.02 -3.24 26.40
C ILE A 8 -26.10 -4.48 26.46
N ILE A 9 -26.32 -5.34 27.45
CA ILE A 9 -25.53 -6.58 27.60
C ILE A 9 -25.84 -7.56 26.47
N VAL A 10 -27.12 -7.68 26.08
CA VAL A 10 -27.56 -8.55 24.97
C VAL A 10 -27.00 -8.04 23.64
N GLU A 11 -27.12 -6.75 23.36
CA GLU A 11 -26.56 -6.14 22.14
C GLU A 11 -25.05 -6.31 22.02
N ARG A 12 -24.32 -6.10 23.12
CA ARG A 12 -22.88 -6.29 23.15
C ARG A 12 -22.47 -7.76 22.89
N ARG A 13 -23.24 -8.71 23.41
CA ARG A 13 -23.01 -10.14 23.17
C ARG A 13 -23.26 -10.53 21.72
N ILE A 14 -24.31 -10.02 21.11
CA ILE A 14 -24.62 -10.25 19.69
C ILE A 14 -23.53 -9.66 18.78
N MET A 15 -23.08 -8.44 19.07
CA MET A 15 -21.98 -7.82 18.32
C MET A 15 -20.66 -8.60 18.43
N LEU A 16 -20.31 -9.08 19.64
CA LEU A 16 -19.11 -9.89 19.84
C LEU A 16 -19.20 -11.24 19.11
N GLN A 17 -20.34 -11.92 19.16
CA GLN A 17 -20.55 -13.16 18.41
C GLN A 17 -20.48 -12.96 16.90
N TYR A 18 -21.04 -11.86 16.39
CA TYR A 18 -20.95 -11.49 14.98
C TYR A 18 -19.49 -11.24 14.58
N LEU A 19 -18.75 -10.47 15.36
CA LEU A 19 -17.34 -10.17 15.12
C LEU A 19 -16.48 -11.43 15.17
N ALA A 20 -16.66 -12.26 16.19
CA ALA A 20 -15.94 -13.52 16.33
C ALA A 20 -16.21 -14.47 15.15
N ARG A 21 -17.48 -14.58 14.71
CA ARG A 21 -17.84 -15.38 13.54
C ARG A 21 -17.19 -14.84 12.27
N ARG A 22 -17.16 -13.52 12.07
CA ARG A 22 -16.47 -12.90 10.91
C ARG A 22 -14.98 -13.16 10.91
N LEU A 23 -14.33 -12.97 12.07
CA LEU A 23 -12.90 -13.26 12.22
C LEU A 23 -12.59 -14.73 11.94
N PHE A 24 -13.43 -15.65 12.43
CA PHE A 24 -13.26 -17.07 12.16
C PHE A 24 -13.43 -17.42 10.67
N LEU A 25 -14.38 -16.78 9.98
CA LEU A 25 -14.59 -16.97 8.56
C LEU A 25 -13.49 -16.32 7.69
N LEU A 26 -12.73 -15.37 8.22
CA LEU A 26 -11.56 -14.82 7.52
C LEU A 26 -10.44 -15.85 7.37
N LEU A 27 -10.28 -16.77 8.33
CA LEU A 27 -9.20 -17.78 8.31
C LEU A 27 -9.24 -18.66 7.04
N PRO A 28 -10.37 -19.31 6.68
CA PRO A 28 -10.42 -20.11 5.45
C PRO A 28 -10.27 -19.25 4.19
N VAL A 29 -10.76 -18.02 4.19
CA VAL A 29 -10.59 -17.10 3.05
C VAL A 29 -9.12 -16.73 2.88
N MET A 30 -8.44 -16.34 3.96
CA MET A 30 -7.00 -16.04 3.93
C MET A 30 -6.19 -17.27 3.48
N LEU A 31 -6.49 -18.45 4.03
CA LEU A 31 -5.82 -19.68 3.64
C LEU A 31 -6.04 -19.98 2.15
N GLY A 32 -7.26 -19.79 1.64
CA GLY A 32 -7.59 -19.95 0.24
C GLY A 32 -6.80 -18.99 -0.66
N VAL A 33 -6.72 -17.71 -0.30
CA VAL A 33 -5.93 -16.71 -1.04
C VAL A 33 -4.44 -17.08 -1.04
N ILE A 34 -3.90 -17.46 0.12
CA ILE A 34 -2.49 -17.88 0.26
C ILE A 34 -2.23 -19.11 -0.62
N LEU A 35 -3.11 -20.11 -0.59
CA LEU A 35 -2.99 -21.32 -1.41
C LEU A 35 -3.03 -21.01 -2.90
N VAL A 36 -4.00 -20.20 -3.34
CA VAL A 36 -4.11 -19.81 -4.75
C VAL A 36 -2.88 -19.04 -5.20
N THR A 37 -2.41 -18.09 -4.42
CA THR A 37 -1.20 -17.31 -4.72
C THR A 37 0.03 -18.22 -4.81
N PHE A 38 0.20 -19.14 -3.86
CA PHE A 38 1.26 -20.14 -3.86
C PHE A 38 1.22 -21.00 -5.13
N LEU A 39 0.05 -21.52 -5.51
CA LEU A 39 -0.12 -22.36 -6.69
C LEU A 39 0.15 -21.58 -7.98
N ILE A 40 -0.34 -20.35 -8.11
CA ILE A 40 -0.08 -19.52 -9.30
C ILE A 40 1.42 -19.38 -9.53
N VAL A 41 2.18 -19.02 -8.50
CA VAL A 41 3.65 -18.85 -8.61
C VAL A 41 4.35 -20.16 -8.99
N ARG A 42 3.84 -21.30 -8.56
CA ARG A 42 4.43 -22.62 -8.86
C ARG A 42 3.99 -23.21 -10.20
N LEU A 43 2.84 -22.81 -10.71
CA LEU A 43 2.30 -23.27 -11.99
C LEU A 43 2.76 -22.42 -13.19
N ILE A 44 3.33 -21.25 -12.95
CA ILE A 44 3.93 -20.44 -14.01
C ILE A 44 5.10 -21.23 -14.61
N PRO A 45 5.05 -21.50 -15.94
CA PRO A 45 6.13 -22.22 -16.60
C PRO A 45 7.41 -21.38 -16.56
N GLY A 46 8.49 -21.99 -16.08
CA GLY A 46 9.81 -21.37 -15.99
C GLY A 46 10.66 -22.06 -14.91
N ASP A 47 11.97 -22.03 -15.08
CA ASP A 47 12.89 -22.50 -14.06
C ASP A 47 13.13 -21.38 -13.04
N PRO A 48 12.69 -21.55 -11.78
CA PRO A 48 12.90 -20.53 -10.75
C PRO A 48 14.39 -20.29 -10.48
N GLY A 49 15.26 -21.30 -10.68
CA GLY A 49 16.70 -21.15 -10.58
C GLY A 49 17.25 -20.19 -11.63
N VAL A 50 16.81 -20.31 -12.87
CA VAL A 50 17.21 -19.39 -13.96
C VAL A 50 16.68 -17.98 -13.70
N THR A 51 15.43 -17.87 -13.24
CA THR A 51 14.80 -16.57 -12.96
C THR A 51 15.50 -15.81 -11.83
N MET A 52 15.96 -16.51 -10.78
CA MET A 52 16.63 -15.90 -9.63
C MET A 52 18.12 -15.65 -9.85
N LEU A 53 18.80 -16.53 -10.56
CA LEU A 53 20.25 -16.43 -10.81
C LEU A 53 20.58 -15.59 -12.06
N GLY A 54 19.61 -15.36 -12.94
CA GLY A 54 19.76 -14.56 -14.15
C GLY A 54 20.92 -15.07 -15.04
N GLU A 55 21.78 -14.17 -15.50
CA GLU A 55 22.93 -14.49 -16.36
C GLU A 55 23.98 -15.42 -15.69
N ARG A 56 23.92 -15.56 -14.36
CA ARG A 56 24.82 -16.45 -13.61
C ARG A 56 24.25 -17.85 -13.42
N ALA A 57 23.10 -18.14 -14.02
CA ALA A 57 22.48 -19.44 -13.98
C ALA A 57 23.32 -20.46 -14.73
N THR A 58 23.80 -21.48 -14.00
CA THR A 58 24.36 -22.69 -14.57
C THR A 58 23.54 -23.88 -14.08
N PRO A 59 23.46 -25.00 -14.82
CA PRO A 59 22.67 -26.16 -14.41
C PRO A 59 22.96 -26.58 -12.96
N ALA A 60 24.23 -26.68 -12.58
CA ALA A 60 24.63 -27.04 -11.23
C ALA A 60 24.17 -26.03 -10.15
N LYS A 61 24.21 -24.73 -10.45
CA LYS A 61 23.74 -23.68 -9.52
C LYS A 61 22.22 -23.66 -9.41
N CYS A 62 21.52 -23.92 -10.50
CA CYS A 62 20.07 -24.02 -10.48
C CYS A 62 19.63 -25.22 -9.63
N GLU A 63 20.28 -26.37 -9.80
CA GLU A 63 19.98 -27.57 -9.01
C GLU A 63 20.25 -27.34 -7.51
N ALA A 64 21.42 -26.79 -7.16
CA ALA A 64 21.72 -26.41 -5.77
C ALA A 64 20.74 -25.40 -5.20
N PHE A 65 20.23 -24.45 -6.00
CA PHE A 65 19.21 -23.51 -5.61
C PHE A 65 17.88 -24.20 -5.33
N LEU A 66 17.42 -25.06 -6.24
CA LEU A 66 16.18 -25.82 -6.10
C LEU A 66 16.21 -26.70 -4.85
N GLU A 67 17.34 -27.36 -4.59
CA GLU A 67 17.54 -28.19 -3.41
C GLU A 67 17.55 -27.35 -2.12
N ARG A 68 18.30 -26.25 -2.10
CA ARG A 68 18.39 -25.35 -0.94
C ARG A 68 17.05 -24.79 -0.51
N TYR A 69 16.18 -24.43 -1.46
CA TYR A 69 14.86 -23.90 -1.19
C TYR A 69 13.75 -24.97 -1.14
N GLY A 70 14.11 -26.24 -1.28
CA GLY A 70 13.19 -27.37 -1.24
C GLY A 70 12.14 -27.32 -2.34
N LEU A 71 12.51 -26.80 -3.51
CA LEU A 71 11.60 -26.65 -4.65
C LEU A 71 11.39 -27.97 -5.40
N ASN A 72 12.24 -28.98 -5.13
CA ASN A 72 12.11 -30.34 -5.63
C ASN A 72 11.15 -31.20 -4.79
N ASP A 73 10.73 -30.72 -3.63
CA ASP A 73 9.80 -31.45 -2.77
C ASP A 73 8.37 -31.44 -3.33
N ASN A 74 7.53 -32.32 -2.78
CA ASN A 74 6.10 -32.33 -3.09
C ASN A 74 5.45 -30.97 -2.74
N LEU A 75 4.52 -30.49 -3.57
CA LEU A 75 3.82 -29.22 -3.41
C LEU A 75 3.17 -29.06 -2.03
N VAL A 76 2.69 -30.15 -1.42
CA VAL A 76 2.10 -30.12 -0.08
C VAL A 76 3.15 -29.79 0.97
N VAL A 77 4.37 -30.36 0.85
CA VAL A 77 5.50 -30.09 1.76
C VAL A 77 5.99 -28.66 1.59
N GLN A 78 6.10 -28.19 0.35
CA GLN A 78 6.47 -26.82 0.04
C GLN A 78 5.45 -25.83 0.62
N PHE A 79 4.16 -26.10 0.48
CA PHE A 79 3.10 -25.26 1.04
C PHE A 79 3.14 -25.24 2.56
N GLY A 80 3.35 -26.40 3.20
CA GLY A 80 3.52 -26.47 4.65
C GLY A 80 4.67 -25.62 5.17
N ARG A 81 5.85 -25.69 4.52
CA ARG A 81 7.00 -24.82 4.86
C ARG A 81 6.69 -23.35 4.63
N TYR A 82 6.03 -23.02 3.53
CA TYR A 82 5.64 -21.64 3.22
C TYR A 82 4.74 -21.06 4.32
N ILE A 83 3.73 -21.81 4.75
CA ILE A 83 2.86 -21.41 5.86
C ILE A 83 3.65 -21.28 7.17
N GLN A 84 4.56 -22.21 7.48
CA GLN A 84 5.38 -22.16 8.67
C GLN A 84 6.28 -20.92 8.70
N ASN A 85 6.92 -20.58 7.57
CA ASN A 85 7.76 -19.38 7.44
C ASN A 85 6.92 -18.10 7.60
N LEU A 86 5.73 -18.08 7.00
CA LEU A 86 4.79 -16.95 7.13
C LEU A 86 4.43 -16.67 8.60
N PHE A 87 4.17 -17.71 9.39
CA PHE A 87 3.92 -17.57 10.84
C PHE A 87 5.14 -17.11 11.64
N ARG A 88 6.36 -17.30 11.10
CA ARG A 88 7.60 -16.79 11.71
C ARG A 88 7.92 -15.36 11.28
N GLY A 89 7.09 -14.76 10.41
CA GLY A 89 7.34 -13.44 9.84
C GLY A 89 8.35 -13.45 8.68
N ASP A 90 8.72 -14.62 8.18
CA ASP A 90 9.55 -14.78 7.01
C ASP A 90 8.67 -14.87 5.76
N PHE A 91 8.62 -13.78 5.00
CA PHE A 91 7.88 -13.67 3.73
C PHE A 91 8.71 -14.09 2.52
N GLY A 92 9.93 -14.56 2.75
CA GLY A 92 10.88 -14.93 1.71
C GLY A 92 11.52 -13.75 0.98
N ASP A 93 12.24 -14.07 -0.09
CA ASP A 93 12.94 -13.09 -0.92
C ASP A 93 12.12 -12.73 -2.16
N SER A 94 12.17 -11.45 -2.53
CA SER A 94 11.56 -10.97 -3.77
C SER A 94 12.37 -11.41 -4.98
N ILE A 95 11.74 -12.12 -5.90
CA ILE A 95 12.34 -12.53 -7.19
C ILE A 95 12.83 -11.31 -7.99
N ARG A 96 12.08 -10.22 -7.95
CA ARG A 96 12.38 -9.01 -8.74
C ARG A 96 13.52 -8.18 -8.15
N PHE A 97 13.57 -8.05 -6.82
CA PHE A 97 14.51 -7.15 -6.13
C PHE A 97 15.65 -7.87 -5.45
N THR A 98 15.63 -9.21 -5.39
CA THR A 98 16.65 -10.05 -4.72
C THR A 98 16.92 -9.62 -3.26
N ARG A 99 15.89 -9.15 -2.57
CA ARG A 99 15.92 -8.64 -1.19
C ARG A 99 14.75 -9.23 -0.40
N PRO A 100 14.86 -9.35 0.92
CA PRO A 100 13.76 -9.82 1.77
C PRO A 100 12.49 -8.99 1.57
N VAL A 101 11.34 -9.67 1.43
CA VAL A 101 10.04 -9.01 1.25
C VAL A 101 9.68 -8.14 2.45
N THR A 102 10.06 -8.57 3.66
CA THR A 102 9.88 -7.80 4.91
C THR A 102 10.53 -6.41 4.84
N THR A 103 11.76 -6.34 4.33
CA THR A 103 12.48 -5.07 4.14
C THR A 103 11.77 -4.18 3.12
N LEU A 104 11.34 -4.75 2.00
CA LEU A 104 10.61 -3.99 0.97
C LEU A 104 9.28 -3.44 1.48
N ILE A 105 8.58 -4.20 2.32
CA ILE A 105 7.34 -3.73 2.96
C ILE A 105 7.65 -2.61 3.95
N ALA A 106 8.65 -2.79 4.82
CA ALA A 106 9.03 -1.80 5.83
C ALA A 106 9.47 -0.47 5.20
N GLU A 107 10.15 -0.50 4.06
CA GLU A 107 10.57 0.69 3.33
C GLU A 107 9.40 1.42 2.63
N ARG A 108 8.41 0.68 2.13
CA ARG A 108 7.33 1.25 1.32
C ARG A 108 6.04 1.53 2.07
N LEU A 109 5.76 0.77 3.10
CA LEU A 109 4.52 0.89 3.88
C LEU A 109 4.34 2.27 4.52
N PRO A 110 5.36 2.88 5.16
CA PRO A 110 5.21 4.21 5.78
C PRO A 110 4.80 5.27 4.77
N LEU A 111 5.44 5.29 3.59
CA LEU A 111 5.10 6.23 2.52
C LEU A 111 3.66 6.04 2.03
N THR A 112 3.24 4.78 1.85
CA THR A 112 1.87 4.47 1.42
C THR A 112 0.85 4.91 2.47
N MET A 113 1.14 4.69 3.76
CA MET A 113 0.27 5.12 4.86
C MET A 113 0.14 6.64 4.91
N GLU A 114 1.25 7.37 4.79
CA GLU A 114 1.28 8.83 4.77
C GLU A 114 0.43 9.39 3.62
N LEU A 115 0.66 8.90 2.40
CA LEU A 115 -0.11 9.33 1.23
C LEU A 115 -1.60 8.99 1.38
N THR A 116 -1.93 7.82 1.91
CA THR A 116 -3.32 7.41 2.15
C THR A 116 -4.01 8.29 3.18
N LEU A 117 -3.34 8.61 4.28
CA LEU A 117 -3.87 9.49 5.31
C LEU A 117 -4.11 10.91 4.77
N LEU A 118 -3.13 11.47 4.07
CA LEU A 118 -3.27 12.79 3.46
C LEU A 118 -4.41 12.83 2.42
N ALA A 119 -4.47 11.83 1.55
CA ALA A 119 -5.55 11.71 0.57
C ALA A 119 -6.93 11.56 1.23
N MET A 120 -7.02 10.78 2.32
CA MET A 120 -8.25 10.59 3.08
C MET A 120 -8.71 11.90 3.76
N ILE A 121 -7.80 12.63 4.39
CA ILE A 121 -8.09 13.93 5.02
C ILE A 121 -8.57 14.91 3.95
N PHE A 122 -7.84 15.00 2.84
CA PHE A 122 -8.19 15.89 1.73
C PHE A 122 -9.57 15.54 1.14
N SER A 123 -9.78 14.27 0.78
CA SER A 123 -11.05 13.84 0.16
C SER A 123 -12.24 14.00 1.09
N THR A 124 -12.07 13.70 2.38
CA THR A 124 -13.12 13.88 3.38
C THR A 124 -13.45 15.36 3.56
N THR A 125 -12.45 16.21 3.70
CA THR A 125 -12.64 17.66 3.89
C THR A 125 -13.36 18.26 2.68
N VAL A 126 -12.84 18.01 1.48
CA VAL A 126 -13.43 18.53 0.23
C VAL A 126 -14.83 17.94 0.01
N GLY A 127 -14.99 16.64 0.21
CA GLY A 127 -16.27 15.95 0.02
C GLY A 127 -17.36 16.45 0.98
N VAL A 128 -17.03 16.63 2.25
CA VAL A 128 -17.97 17.17 3.26
C VAL A 128 -18.34 18.62 2.93
N LEU A 129 -17.37 19.47 2.61
CA LEU A 129 -17.65 20.87 2.26
C LEU A 129 -18.53 20.98 1.01
N LEU A 130 -18.22 20.24 -0.05
CA LEU A 130 -19.02 20.21 -1.26
C LEU A 130 -20.41 19.63 -0.99
N GLY A 131 -20.52 18.59 -0.17
CA GLY A 131 -21.80 18.00 0.24
C GLY A 131 -22.68 18.98 1.02
N ILE A 132 -22.11 19.76 1.93
CA ILE A 132 -22.84 20.81 2.68
C ILE A 132 -23.32 21.91 1.72
N VAL A 133 -22.46 22.38 0.82
CA VAL A 133 -22.84 23.41 -0.16
C VAL A 133 -23.98 22.91 -1.07
N SER A 134 -23.88 21.68 -1.58
CA SER A 134 -24.92 21.05 -2.39
C SER A 134 -26.26 20.93 -1.62
N ALA A 135 -26.19 20.46 -0.37
CA ALA A 135 -27.38 20.33 0.48
C ALA A 135 -28.08 21.68 0.76
N LEU A 136 -27.31 22.72 1.08
CA LEU A 136 -27.81 24.06 1.34
C LEU A 136 -28.41 24.73 0.08
N LYS A 137 -27.87 24.39 -1.10
CA LYS A 137 -28.29 24.92 -2.40
C LYS A 137 -29.07 23.91 -3.24
N ARG A 138 -29.75 22.97 -2.59
CA ARG A 138 -30.50 21.89 -3.25
C ARG A 138 -31.47 22.42 -4.32
N GLY A 139 -31.42 21.78 -5.50
CA GLY A 139 -32.26 22.15 -6.65
C GLY A 139 -31.83 23.42 -7.39
N THR A 140 -30.67 24.00 -7.04
CA THR A 140 -30.09 25.13 -7.77
C THR A 140 -29.02 24.67 -8.74
N PHE A 141 -28.55 25.59 -9.58
CA PHE A 141 -27.43 25.37 -10.52
C PHE A 141 -26.14 24.94 -9.81
N ILE A 142 -25.90 25.44 -8.60
CA ILE A 142 -24.72 25.07 -7.78
C ILE A 142 -24.78 23.59 -7.40
N ASP A 143 -25.94 23.11 -6.98
CA ASP A 143 -26.15 21.69 -6.66
C ASP A 143 -25.90 20.81 -7.88
N THR A 144 -26.46 21.19 -9.03
CA THR A 144 -26.25 20.46 -10.28
C THR A 144 -24.77 20.41 -10.69
N ILE A 145 -24.05 21.54 -10.62
CA ILE A 145 -22.60 21.56 -10.92
C ILE A 145 -21.82 20.67 -9.98
N THR A 146 -22.09 20.74 -8.67
CA THR A 146 -21.39 19.91 -7.68
C THR A 146 -21.59 18.42 -7.98
N MET A 147 -22.82 18.00 -8.31
CA MET A 147 -23.09 16.61 -8.72
C MET A 147 -22.38 16.22 -10.01
N VAL A 148 -22.34 17.09 -11.02
CA VAL A 148 -21.66 16.81 -12.29
C VAL A 148 -20.17 16.65 -12.06
N ILE A 149 -19.52 17.53 -11.29
CA ILE A 149 -18.10 17.44 -10.97
C ILE A 149 -17.80 16.14 -10.22
N ALA A 150 -18.62 15.78 -9.22
CA ALA A 150 -18.47 14.55 -8.49
C ALA A 150 -18.58 13.31 -9.40
N ASN A 151 -19.59 13.27 -10.28
CA ASN A 151 -19.77 12.18 -11.24
C ASN A 151 -18.60 12.07 -12.24
N ILE A 152 -18.11 13.19 -12.76
CA ILE A 152 -16.93 13.21 -13.62
C ILE A 152 -15.73 12.62 -12.88
N GLY A 153 -15.47 13.06 -11.63
CA GLY A 153 -14.37 12.57 -10.83
C GLY A 153 -14.41 11.04 -10.57
N VAL A 154 -15.59 10.50 -10.28
CA VAL A 154 -15.79 9.05 -10.06
C VAL A 154 -15.69 8.25 -11.36
N SER A 155 -16.10 8.83 -12.48
CA SER A 155 -16.10 8.17 -13.79
C SER A 155 -14.72 8.15 -14.45
N MET A 156 -13.81 9.01 -14.02
CA MET A 156 -12.45 9.05 -14.57
C MET A 156 -11.62 7.84 -14.10
N PRO A 157 -10.91 7.15 -15.01
CA PRO A 157 -9.93 6.15 -14.61
C PRO A 157 -8.84 6.76 -13.72
N VAL A 158 -8.60 6.16 -12.55
CA VAL A 158 -7.66 6.69 -11.54
C VAL A 158 -6.25 6.92 -12.10
N PHE A 159 -5.76 6.00 -12.95
CA PHE A 159 -4.44 6.13 -13.58
C PHE A 159 -4.37 7.35 -14.51
N TRP A 160 -5.45 7.63 -15.28
CA TRP A 160 -5.51 8.76 -16.19
C TRP A 160 -5.54 10.09 -15.43
N LEU A 161 -6.36 10.18 -14.38
CA LEU A 161 -6.38 11.34 -13.50
C LEU A 161 -5.01 11.58 -12.85
N GLY A 162 -4.33 10.52 -12.40
CA GLY A 162 -2.99 10.58 -11.83
C GLY A 162 -1.96 11.16 -12.85
N LEU A 163 -2.00 10.69 -14.10
CA LEU A 163 -1.13 11.21 -15.16
C LEU A 163 -1.42 12.66 -15.50
N LEU A 164 -2.68 13.07 -15.56
CA LEU A 164 -3.06 14.47 -15.78
C LEU A 164 -2.57 15.39 -14.67
N LEU A 165 -2.73 14.98 -13.41
CA LEU A 165 -2.26 15.74 -12.27
C LEU A 165 -0.73 15.84 -12.26
N ALA A 166 -0.04 14.73 -12.54
CA ALA A 166 1.42 14.73 -12.67
C ALA A 166 1.87 15.67 -13.80
N TYR A 167 1.24 15.62 -14.95
CA TYR A 167 1.52 16.55 -16.07
C TYR A 167 1.29 17.99 -15.67
N PHE A 168 0.15 18.28 -15.06
CA PHE A 168 -0.21 19.65 -14.67
C PHE A 168 0.77 20.22 -13.64
N PHE A 169 1.02 19.50 -12.56
CA PHE A 169 1.88 20.01 -11.49
C PHE A 169 3.38 19.96 -11.82
N ALA A 170 3.85 18.95 -12.55
CA ALA A 170 5.27 18.82 -12.83
C ALA A 170 5.74 19.56 -14.10
N LEU A 171 4.88 19.68 -15.10
CA LEU A 171 5.26 20.29 -16.39
C LEU A 171 4.63 21.66 -16.58
N THR A 172 3.30 21.80 -16.41
CA THR A 172 2.62 23.07 -16.66
C THR A 172 2.99 24.13 -15.62
N LEU A 173 3.12 23.72 -14.35
CA LEU A 173 3.50 24.61 -13.25
C LEU A 173 5.01 24.66 -12.99
N LYS A 174 5.82 24.06 -13.88
CA LYS A 174 7.29 24.08 -13.74
C LYS A 174 7.81 25.52 -13.64
N GLY A 175 8.65 25.77 -12.62
CA GLY A 175 9.20 27.12 -12.34
C GLY A 175 8.30 28.02 -11.49
N THR A 176 7.16 27.53 -11.04
CA THR A 176 6.30 28.20 -10.07
C THR A 176 6.43 27.57 -8.67
N PRO A 177 6.02 28.27 -7.58
CA PRO A 177 6.02 27.71 -6.24
C PRO A 177 5.08 26.49 -6.07
N PHE A 178 4.20 26.22 -7.01
CA PHE A 178 3.24 25.13 -7.01
C PHE A 178 3.71 23.91 -7.82
N ALA A 179 4.93 23.97 -8.38
CA ALA A 179 5.50 22.83 -9.09
C ALA A 179 5.76 21.67 -8.13
N LEU A 180 5.25 20.49 -8.49
CA LEU A 180 5.49 19.25 -7.75
C LEU A 180 6.33 18.29 -8.61
N PRO A 181 7.18 17.45 -7.97
CA PRO A 181 7.94 16.46 -8.72
C PRO A 181 7.01 15.42 -9.36
N PRO A 182 7.34 14.91 -10.55
CA PRO A 182 6.52 13.92 -11.24
C PRO A 182 6.51 12.55 -10.55
N SER A 183 7.49 12.29 -9.70
CA SER A 183 7.62 11.06 -8.91
C SER A 183 8.51 11.31 -7.70
N GLY A 184 8.30 10.54 -6.63
CA GLY A 184 9.03 10.68 -5.39
C GLY A 184 8.58 11.87 -4.54
N ARG A 185 9.24 12.10 -3.42
CA ARG A 185 8.96 13.21 -2.50
C ARG A 185 9.61 14.51 -2.94
N PHE A 186 10.75 14.41 -3.63
CA PHE A 186 11.58 15.55 -4.00
C PHE A 186 11.92 15.48 -5.49
N SER A 187 12.25 16.65 -6.06
CA SER A 187 12.78 16.71 -7.41
C SER A 187 14.11 15.95 -7.50
N ALA A 188 14.37 15.30 -8.63
CA ALA A 188 15.60 14.55 -8.84
C ALA A 188 16.82 15.48 -8.60
N GLY A 189 17.72 15.06 -7.69
CA GLY A 189 18.92 15.81 -7.35
C GLY A 189 18.79 16.70 -6.11
N LEU A 190 17.60 16.80 -5.48
CA LEU A 190 17.45 17.48 -4.18
C LEU A 190 17.41 16.41 -3.08
N SER A 191 18.33 16.53 -2.12
CA SER A 191 18.27 15.76 -0.88
C SER A 191 17.42 16.49 0.16
N PRO A 192 16.88 15.80 1.18
CA PRO A 192 16.21 16.45 2.31
C PRO A 192 17.08 17.47 3.03
N ILE A 193 18.40 17.27 3.01
CA ILE A 193 19.41 18.15 3.60
C ILE A 193 19.46 19.47 2.84
N ASP A 194 19.44 19.43 1.49
CA ASP A 194 19.47 20.64 0.65
C ASP A 194 18.22 21.52 0.85
N LEU A 195 17.07 20.91 1.13
CA LEU A 195 15.83 21.63 1.42
C LEU A 195 15.85 22.27 2.81
N ALA A 196 16.46 21.63 3.80
CA ALA A 196 16.63 22.18 5.14
C ALA A 196 17.55 23.41 5.10
N ASP A 197 18.63 23.37 4.31
CA ASP A 197 19.54 24.53 4.08
C ASP A 197 18.83 25.64 3.33
N TYR A 198 18.02 25.33 2.32
CA TYR A 198 17.27 26.31 1.54
C TYR A 198 16.23 27.06 2.39
N TRP A 199 15.63 26.41 3.38
CA TRP A 199 14.65 27.03 4.29
C TRP A 199 15.27 27.58 5.60
N GLY A 200 16.59 27.52 5.75
CA GLY A 200 17.29 28.01 6.93
C GLY A 200 16.98 27.23 8.21
N LEU A 201 16.54 25.99 8.08
CA LEU A 201 16.14 25.12 9.19
C LEU A 201 17.31 24.30 9.75
N GLN A 202 18.50 24.92 9.82
CA GLN A 202 19.76 24.27 10.24
C GLN A 202 19.74 23.72 11.68
N ASP A 203 18.78 24.14 12.50
CA ASP A 203 18.72 23.79 13.94
C ASP A 203 17.87 22.52 14.23
N LEU A 204 17.42 21.80 13.22
CA LEU A 204 16.60 20.60 13.37
C LEU A 204 17.39 19.29 13.14
N SER A 205 18.60 19.19 13.69
CA SER A 205 19.47 18.01 13.53
C SER A 205 18.81 16.67 13.92
N GLY A 206 17.96 16.68 14.93
CA GLY A 206 17.19 15.49 15.35
C GLY A 206 16.07 15.09 14.39
N PHE A 207 15.40 16.07 13.79
CA PHE A 207 14.32 15.83 12.83
C PHE A 207 14.86 15.40 11.46
N GLN A 208 16.02 15.93 11.06
CA GLN A 208 16.72 15.52 9.84
C GLN A 208 17.23 14.08 9.92
N ALA A 209 17.80 13.66 11.05
CA ALA A 209 18.21 12.30 11.28
C ALA A 209 17.01 11.33 11.20
N PHE A 210 15.89 11.69 11.79
CA PHE A 210 14.64 10.92 11.73
C PHE A 210 14.10 10.80 10.31
N ILE A 211 14.16 11.87 9.49
CA ILE A 211 13.72 11.82 8.08
C ILE A 211 14.66 10.98 7.23
N VAL A 212 15.97 11.08 7.45
CA VAL A 212 16.98 10.28 6.73
C VAL A 212 16.88 8.80 7.10
N GLU A 213 16.55 8.48 8.34
CA GLU A 213 16.36 7.10 8.82
C GLU A 213 15.06 6.48 8.29
N LEU A 214 14.05 7.31 7.94
CA LEU A 214 12.77 6.92 7.33
C LEU A 214 12.82 6.83 5.78
N MET A 215 13.88 7.29 5.13
CA MET A 215 14.08 7.28 3.66
C MET A 215 14.96 6.13 3.19
#